data_78626b789dfa2c06cacf71f80269ba37
#
_entry.id   78626b789dfa2c06cacf71f80269ba37
#
_cell.length_a   1.000
_cell.length_b   1.000
_cell.length_c   1.000
_cell.angle_alpha   90.00
_cell.angle_beta   90.00
_cell.angle_gamma   90.00
#
_symmetry.space_group_name_H-M   'P 1'
#
loop_
_entity.id
_entity.type
_entity.pdbx_description
1 polymer ?
#
loop_
_entity_poly.entity_id
_entity_poly.type
_entity_poly.pdbx_seq_one_letter_code
_entity_poly.pdbx_strand_id
1 'polypeptide(L)'
;MISRDEVLGNLERYNLKDAKIGVVASHSALDTCDGAISEGFKTVAICQQGRDATFSRYYKTQRDAQGNIIRGVVDEPVILEKFNHILKPEVQQNLMDKNVLFVPNRSFVSYCGIDAVENDFAMPIVGSRNLLRSEERGDERDYYWILEKAGMPFPKKVEKPEDIDGLTIVKVHHKVKKLERGFFTAKDYDQFVEKSTELIKQGVIEENFLESARMEQYIIGPVFNLDFFYSPLEEKGERLELLGVDWRFESSLDGYCRLPGKQQVELENDGIIPEYTVCGHNSATLRESLLDKAFEMAEKYIAASKKFYDPGIIGPFCLQTCVDKDLNFYIYDVAPRIGGGTNVHMSVGHPYGNTLWRREMSSGRRLSMEVRRAIEQERIEEIIT
;
A
#
# COMPACT_ATOMS: atom_id res chain seq x y z
N MET A 1 7.07 -18.53 12.79
CA MET A 1 7.36 -17.68 11.62
C MET A 1 8.17 -18.49 10.63
N ILE A 2 7.77 -18.50 9.38
CA ILE A 2 8.53 -19.15 8.29
C ILE A 2 9.90 -18.47 8.19
N SER A 3 10.97 -19.27 8.15
CA SER A 3 12.32 -18.74 8.06
C SER A 3 12.68 -18.40 6.61
N ARG A 4 13.64 -17.49 6.45
CA ARG A 4 14.16 -17.15 5.12
C ARG A 4 14.81 -18.38 4.46
N ASP A 5 15.50 -19.22 5.23
CA ASP A 5 16.14 -20.43 4.72
C ASP A 5 15.11 -21.43 4.17
N GLU A 6 13.93 -21.55 4.80
CA GLU A 6 12.84 -22.36 4.29
C GLU A 6 12.31 -21.84 2.94
N VAL A 7 12.14 -20.52 2.83
CA VAL A 7 11.70 -19.90 1.57
C VAL A 7 12.73 -20.07 0.47
N LEU A 8 14.02 -19.86 0.77
CA LEU A 8 15.11 -20.08 -0.19
C LEU A 8 15.21 -21.56 -0.61
N GLY A 9 15.03 -22.50 0.32
CA GLY A 9 14.97 -23.94 -0.01
C GLY A 9 13.78 -24.29 -0.93
N ASN A 10 12.65 -23.60 -0.81
CA ASN A 10 11.54 -23.73 -1.77
C ASN A 10 11.89 -23.12 -3.12
N LEU A 11 12.61 -21.99 -3.15
CA LEU A 11 13.04 -21.32 -4.38
C LEU A 11 14.02 -22.15 -5.19
N GLU A 12 14.89 -22.97 -4.58
CA GLU A 12 15.82 -23.86 -5.27
C GLU A 12 15.14 -24.83 -6.25
N ARG A 13 13.85 -25.13 -6.02
CA ARG A 13 13.06 -26.00 -6.88
C ARG A 13 12.51 -25.30 -8.13
N TYR A 14 12.64 -23.98 -8.20
CA TYR A 14 12.10 -23.18 -9.31
C TYR A 14 12.98 -23.26 -10.55
N ASN A 15 12.33 -23.39 -11.71
CA ASN A 15 12.95 -23.01 -12.97
C ASN A 15 12.78 -21.50 -13.16
N LEU A 16 13.77 -20.73 -12.73
CA LEU A 16 13.72 -19.26 -12.79
C LEU A 16 13.61 -18.71 -14.22
N LYS A 17 13.98 -19.49 -15.26
CA LYS A 17 13.79 -19.10 -16.67
C LYS A 17 12.31 -19.06 -17.05
N ASP A 18 11.49 -19.84 -16.36
CA ASP A 18 10.04 -19.90 -16.56
C ASP A 18 9.29 -19.24 -15.41
N ALA A 19 9.98 -18.40 -14.62
CA ALA A 19 9.36 -17.68 -13.51
C ALA A 19 8.16 -16.86 -13.96
N LYS A 20 7.13 -16.84 -13.13
CA LYS A 20 5.91 -16.05 -13.32
C LYS A 20 5.74 -15.08 -12.16
N ILE A 21 5.14 -13.94 -12.43
CA ILE A 21 4.78 -12.99 -11.38
C ILE A 21 3.34 -13.26 -10.94
N GLY A 22 3.16 -13.54 -9.63
CA GLY A 22 1.87 -13.79 -9.02
C GLY A 22 1.44 -12.69 -8.07
N VAL A 23 0.16 -12.35 -8.07
CA VAL A 23 -0.40 -11.29 -7.21
C VAL A 23 -1.86 -11.60 -6.85
N VAL A 24 -2.32 -11.22 -5.65
CA VAL A 24 -3.75 -11.22 -5.33
C VAL A 24 -4.48 -10.20 -6.21
N ALA A 25 -5.52 -10.65 -6.89
CA ALA A 25 -6.28 -9.91 -7.91
C ALA A 25 -7.15 -8.79 -7.30
N SER A 26 -6.50 -7.78 -6.77
CA SER A 26 -7.09 -6.61 -6.12
C SER A 26 -6.03 -5.53 -5.98
N HIS A 27 -6.43 -4.33 -5.52
CA HIS A 27 -5.51 -3.22 -5.25
C HIS A 27 -4.67 -2.87 -6.51
N SER A 28 -3.33 -2.94 -6.46
CA SER A 28 -2.39 -2.64 -7.56
C SER A 28 -2.07 -3.83 -8.47
N ALA A 29 -2.92 -4.86 -8.48
CA ALA A 29 -2.64 -6.09 -9.25
C ALA A 29 -2.55 -5.87 -10.77
N LEU A 30 -3.31 -4.92 -11.33
CA LEU A 30 -3.23 -4.62 -12.76
C LEU A 30 -1.89 -4.00 -13.14
N ASP A 31 -1.36 -3.05 -12.33
CA ASP A 31 -0.03 -2.48 -12.54
C ASP A 31 1.07 -3.55 -12.42
N THR A 32 0.95 -4.44 -11.42
CA THR A 32 1.89 -5.56 -11.26
C THR A 32 1.87 -6.48 -12.48
N CYS A 33 0.68 -6.84 -12.98
CA CYS A 33 0.56 -7.70 -14.16
C CYS A 33 1.04 -7.02 -15.45
N ASP A 34 0.71 -5.74 -15.66
CA ASP A 34 1.14 -4.98 -16.84
C ASP A 34 2.66 -4.83 -16.87
N GLY A 35 3.24 -4.49 -15.72
CA GLY A 35 4.68 -4.43 -15.57
C GLY A 35 5.38 -5.77 -15.81
N ALA A 36 4.82 -6.87 -15.34
CA ALA A 36 5.35 -8.21 -15.56
C ALA A 36 5.35 -8.59 -17.06
N ILE A 37 4.25 -8.34 -17.75
CA ILE A 37 4.14 -8.56 -19.19
C ILE A 37 5.16 -7.69 -19.96
N SER A 38 5.30 -6.42 -19.58
CA SER A 38 6.23 -5.48 -20.21
C SER A 38 7.69 -5.90 -20.06
N GLU A 39 8.01 -6.68 -19.03
CA GLU A 39 9.34 -7.21 -18.75
C GLU A 39 9.51 -8.70 -19.12
N GLY A 40 8.52 -9.26 -19.88
CA GLY A 40 8.61 -10.60 -20.48
C GLY A 40 8.16 -11.75 -19.60
N PHE A 41 7.62 -11.48 -18.42
CA PHE A 41 7.07 -12.52 -17.54
C PHE A 41 5.64 -12.89 -17.93
N LYS A 42 5.26 -14.13 -17.64
CA LYS A 42 3.85 -14.52 -17.55
C LYS A 42 3.28 -14.13 -16.18
N THR A 43 1.98 -13.95 -16.12
CA THR A 43 1.29 -13.45 -14.92
C THR A 43 0.28 -14.44 -14.37
N VAL A 44 0.19 -14.51 -13.05
CA VAL A 44 -0.79 -15.31 -12.32
C VAL A 44 -1.59 -14.39 -11.38
N ALA A 45 -2.87 -14.21 -11.66
CA ALA A 45 -3.76 -13.43 -10.81
C ALA A 45 -4.58 -14.35 -9.90
N ILE A 46 -4.36 -14.27 -8.58
CA ILE A 46 -5.10 -15.05 -7.59
C ILE A 46 -6.41 -14.34 -7.30
N CYS A 47 -7.50 -14.87 -7.83
CA CYS A 47 -8.84 -14.28 -7.80
C CYS A 47 -9.73 -14.93 -6.74
N GLN A 48 -10.71 -14.17 -6.26
CA GLN A 48 -11.80 -14.71 -5.48
C GLN A 48 -13.04 -14.92 -6.34
N GLN A 49 -13.68 -16.06 -6.22
CA GLN A 49 -14.93 -16.39 -6.92
C GLN A 49 -15.98 -15.29 -6.73
N GLY A 50 -16.61 -14.88 -7.83
CA GLY A 50 -17.61 -13.80 -7.85
C GLY A 50 -17.02 -12.38 -7.87
N ARG A 51 -15.68 -12.23 -7.75
CA ARG A 51 -14.95 -10.96 -7.88
C ARG A 51 -13.82 -11.05 -8.92
N ASP A 52 -13.83 -12.09 -9.73
CA ASP A 52 -12.74 -12.46 -10.64
C ASP A 52 -12.88 -11.86 -12.05
N ALA A 53 -14.07 -11.41 -12.46
CA ALA A 53 -14.37 -11.03 -13.84
C ALA A 53 -13.39 -10.01 -14.46
N THR A 54 -12.89 -9.07 -13.66
CA THR A 54 -11.88 -8.10 -14.12
C THR A 54 -10.64 -8.83 -14.65
N PHE A 55 -10.13 -9.82 -13.92
CA PHE A 55 -8.88 -10.51 -14.22
C PHE A 55 -9.10 -11.75 -15.09
N SER A 56 -10.17 -12.52 -14.84
CA SER A 56 -10.45 -13.75 -15.55
C SER A 56 -11.08 -13.57 -16.95
N ARG A 57 -11.66 -12.38 -17.19
CA ARG A 57 -12.37 -12.09 -18.43
C ARG A 57 -11.89 -10.82 -19.13
N TYR A 58 -11.99 -9.64 -18.44
CA TYR A 58 -11.79 -8.36 -19.13
C TYR A 58 -10.33 -8.06 -19.42
N TYR A 59 -9.43 -8.36 -18.50
CA TYR A 59 -7.97 -8.17 -18.62
C TYR A 59 -7.21 -9.48 -18.87
N LYS A 60 -7.92 -10.58 -19.16
CA LYS A 60 -7.28 -11.84 -19.55
C LYS A 60 -6.52 -11.67 -20.86
N THR A 61 -5.27 -12.16 -20.88
CA THR A 61 -4.38 -12.09 -22.03
C THR A 61 -4.96 -12.85 -23.21
N GLN A 62 -4.93 -12.20 -24.37
CA GLN A 62 -5.22 -12.81 -25.68
C GLN A 62 -3.97 -12.69 -26.54
N ARG A 63 -3.68 -13.76 -27.29
CA ARG A 63 -2.50 -13.84 -28.14
C ARG A 63 -2.89 -14.12 -29.58
N ASP A 64 -2.08 -13.62 -30.52
CA ASP A 64 -2.20 -13.96 -31.93
C ASP A 64 -1.67 -15.38 -32.22
N ALA A 65 -1.72 -15.79 -33.47
CA ALA A 65 -1.23 -17.10 -33.92
C ALA A 65 0.30 -17.28 -33.77
N GLN A 66 1.03 -16.18 -33.64
CA GLN A 66 2.48 -16.13 -33.39
C GLN A 66 2.83 -16.10 -31.92
N GLY A 67 1.83 -16.01 -31.01
CA GLY A 67 2.00 -15.96 -29.57
C GLY A 67 2.20 -14.54 -28.99
N ASN A 68 2.14 -13.49 -29.83
CA ASN A 68 2.25 -12.12 -29.35
C ASN A 68 0.98 -11.70 -28.62
N ILE A 69 1.13 -10.93 -27.54
CA ILE A 69 -0.01 -10.40 -26.81
C ILE A 69 -0.66 -9.29 -27.62
N ILE A 70 -1.94 -9.46 -27.92
CA ILE A 70 -2.76 -8.46 -28.62
C ILE A 70 -3.68 -7.70 -27.66
N ARG A 71 -3.88 -8.24 -26.44
CA ARG A 71 -4.74 -7.62 -25.42
C ARG A 71 -4.58 -8.31 -24.07
N GLY A 72 -4.85 -7.55 -22.99
CA GLY A 72 -4.87 -8.05 -21.61
C GLY A 72 -3.49 -8.24 -21.01
N VAL A 73 -3.47 -8.44 -19.69
CA VAL A 73 -2.25 -8.52 -18.87
C VAL A 73 -2.26 -9.70 -17.89
N VAL A 74 -3.29 -10.55 -17.92
CA VAL A 74 -3.44 -11.70 -17.03
C VAL A 74 -3.38 -12.98 -17.82
N ASP A 75 -2.27 -13.71 -17.76
CA ASP A 75 -2.14 -14.99 -18.49
C ASP A 75 -2.92 -16.11 -17.79
N GLU A 76 -2.83 -16.22 -16.49
CA GLU A 76 -3.44 -17.31 -15.73
C GLU A 76 -4.22 -16.78 -14.51
N PRO A 77 -5.55 -16.69 -14.55
CA PRO A 77 -6.38 -16.45 -13.39
C PRO A 77 -6.54 -17.75 -12.59
N VAL A 78 -6.16 -17.74 -11.30
CA VAL A 78 -6.40 -18.83 -10.34
C VAL A 78 -7.57 -18.42 -9.46
N ILE A 79 -8.72 -19.08 -9.64
CA ILE A 79 -9.96 -18.71 -8.95
C ILE A 79 -10.09 -19.56 -7.69
N LEU A 80 -10.06 -18.89 -6.54
CA LEU A 80 -10.26 -19.47 -5.22
C LEU A 80 -11.65 -19.08 -4.69
N GLU A 81 -12.23 -19.89 -3.83
CA GLU A 81 -13.49 -19.53 -3.16
C GLU A 81 -13.36 -18.26 -2.33
N LYS A 82 -12.23 -18.13 -1.60
CA LYS A 82 -11.84 -16.93 -0.83
C LYS A 82 -10.36 -16.64 -1.03
N PHE A 83 -9.95 -15.37 -0.95
CA PHE A 83 -8.54 -15.00 -1.09
C PHE A 83 -7.64 -15.71 -0.08
N ASN A 84 -8.06 -15.87 1.16
CA ASN A 84 -7.26 -16.53 2.20
C ASN A 84 -7.04 -18.03 1.96
N HIS A 85 -7.73 -18.66 0.99
CA HIS A 85 -7.42 -20.02 0.57
C HIS A 85 -6.06 -20.14 -0.13
N ILE A 86 -5.38 -19.03 -0.44
CA ILE A 86 -3.98 -19.04 -0.89
C ILE A 86 -3.05 -19.62 0.18
N LEU A 87 -3.44 -19.56 1.46
CA LEU A 87 -2.67 -20.13 2.58
C LEU A 87 -2.72 -21.66 2.64
N LYS A 88 -3.63 -22.31 1.92
CA LYS A 88 -3.72 -23.75 1.90
C LYS A 88 -2.47 -24.37 1.26
N PRO A 89 -1.85 -25.38 1.89
CA PRO A 89 -0.61 -25.97 1.39
C PRO A 89 -0.69 -26.44 -0.06
N GLU A 90 -1.81 -27.05 -0.45
CA GLU A 90 -2.02 -27.53 -1.83
C GLU A 90 -2.11 -26.39 -2.86
N VAL A 91 -2.62 -25.21 -2.46
CA VAL A 91 -2.67 -24.03 -3.33
C VAL A 91 -1.27 -23.45 -3.48
N GLN A 92 -0.53 -23.30 -2.39
CA GLN A 92 0.85 -22.81 -2.42
C GLN A 92 1.73 -23.75 -3.25
N GLN A 93 1.62 -25.07 -3.04
CA GLN A 93 2.39 -26.05 -3.80
C GLN A 93 2.09 -25.95 -5.31
N ASN A 94 0.83 -25.82 -5.70
CA ASN A 94 0.44 -25.64 -7.11
C ASN A 94 1.04 -24.37 -7.72
N LEU A 95 1.11 -23.27 -6.95
CA LEU A 95 1.72 -22.02 -7.40
C LEU A 95 3.25 -22.13 -7.47
N MET A 96 3.88 -22.81 -6.51
CA MET A 96 5.33 -23.08 -6.53
C MET A 96 5.72 -23.98 -7.71
N ASP A 97 4.95 -25.02 -8.01
CA ASP A 97 5.17 -25.91 -9.17
C ASP A 97 5.06 -25.16 -10.50
N LYS A 98 4.39 -24.01 -10.51
CA LYS A 98 4.29 -23.10 -11.66
C LYS A 98 5.39 -22.04 -11.68
N ASN A 99 6.36 -22.07 -10.79
CA ASN A 99 7.42 -21.10 -10.63
C ASN A 99 6.90 -19.67 -10.34
N VAL A 100 5.88 -19.53 -9.51
CA VAL A 100 5.28 -18.23 -9.20
C VAL A 100 6.10 -17.53 -8.11
N LEU A 101 6.70 -16.40 -8.44
CA LEU A 101 7.24 -15.42 -7.50
C LEU A 101 6.11 -14.47 -7.09
N PHE A 102 5.84 -14.40 -5.80
CA PHE A 102 4.65 -13.70 -5.29
C PHE A 102 4.95 -12.24 -4.94
N VAL A 103 4.14 -11.33 -5.45
CA VAL A 103 4.19 -9.89 -5.14
C VAL A 103 3.11 -9.54 -4.12
N PRO A 104 3.47 -9.10 -2.92
CA PRO A 104 2.49 -8.74 -1.90
C PRO A 104 1.83 -7.40 -2.23
N ASN A 105 0.53 -7.30 -1.97
CA ASN A 105 -0.22 -6.06 -1.96
C ASN A 105 -1.07 -5.96 -0.68
N ARG A 106 -1.75 -4.83 -0.45
CA ARG A 106 -2.57 -4.66 0.77
C ARG A 106 -3.65 -5.73 0.91
N SER A 107 -4.26 -6.14 -0.20
CA SER A 107 -5.32 -7.14 -0.18
C SER A 107 -4.85 -8.50 0.32
N PHE A 108 -3.61 -8.89 0.02
CA PHE A 108 -3.03 -10.12 0.54
C PHE A 108 -3.01 -10.13 2.07
N VAL A 109 -2.44 -9.09 2.68
CA VAL A 109 -2.38 -8.97 4.14
C VAL A 109 -3.77 -8.86 4.76
N SER A 110 -4.64 -8.02 4.17
CA SER A 110 -5.98 -7.78 4.71
C SER A 110 -6.90 -9.00 4.69
N TYR A 111 -6.78 -9.87 3.69
CA TYR A 111 -7.62 -11.06 3.58
C TYR A 111 -7.03 -12.30 4.27
N CYS A 112 -5.71 -12.41 4.34
CA CYS A 112 -5.03 -13.54 4.96
C CYS A 112 -4.78 -13.33 6.45
N GLY A 113 -4.58 -12.09 6.88
CA GLY A 113 -4.09 -11.73 8.21
C GLY A 113 -2.58 -11.86 8.32
N ILE A 114 -1.94 -10.92 9.00
CA ILE A 114 -0.46 -10.84 9.04
C ILE A 114 0.17 -12.05 9.73
N ASP A 115 -0.45 -12.58 10.79
CA ASP A 115 0.06 -13.76 11.49
C ASP A 115 0.12 -14.98 10.57
N ALA A 116 -0.90 -15.20 9.74
CA ALA A 116 -0.92 -16.30 8.79
C ALA A 116 0.06 -16.06 7.62
N VAL A 117 0.25 -14.82 7.19
CA VAL A 117 1.28 -14.48 6.19
C VAL A 117 2.67 -14.81 6.69
N GLU A 118 2.96 -14.56 7.96
CA GLU A 118 4.27 -14.84 8.55
C GLU A 118 4.49 -16.32 8.90
N ASN A 119 3.43 -17.06 9.26
CA ASN A 119 3.56 -18.40 9.79
C ASN A 119 3.17 -19.51 8.80
N ASP A 120 2.27 -19.23 7.84
CA ASP A 120 1.66 -20.25 6.99
C ASP A 120 1.91 -20.04 5.49
N PHE A 121 2.50 -18.91 5.07
CA PHE A 121 2.75 -18.62 3.67
C PHE A 121 4.22 -18.82 3.29
N ALA A 122 4.55 -20.03 2.84
CA ALA A 122 5.93 -20.46 2.54
C ALA A 122 6.42 -20.14 1.12
N MET A 123 5.61 -19.46 0.30
CA MET A 123 6.01 -19.08 -1.06
C MET A 123 7.05 -17.94 -1.05
N PRO A 124 7.95 -17.88 -2.05
CA PRO A 124 8.86 -16.76 -2.24
C PRO A 124 8.10 -15.45 -2.46
N ILE A 125 8.28 -14.48 -1.56
CA ILE A 125 7.74 -13.13 -1.68
C ILE A 125 8.81 -12.21 -2.26
N VAL A 126 8.52 -11.52 -3.37
CA VAL A 126 9.35 -10.43 -3.88
C VAL A 126 9.12 -9.19 -3.02
N GLY A 127 10.07 -8.88 -2.15
CA GLY A 127 9.93 -7.79 -1.17
C GLY A 127 10.24 -8.24 0.26
N SER A 128 9.79 -7.49 1.24
CA SER A 128 10.12 -7.67 2.66
C SER A 128 8.95 -8.23 3.46
N ARG A 129 8.89 -9.55 3.63
CA ARG A 129 7.86 -10.25 4.43
C ARG A 129 7.72 -9.67 5.84
N ASN A 130 8.81 -9.58 6.57
CA ASN A 130 8.83 -9.16 7.97
C ASN A 130 8.38 -7.72 8.17
N LEU A 131 8.52 -6.89 7.14
CA LEU A 131 8.12 -5.49 7.20
C LEU A 131 6.62 -5.28 6.97
N LEU A 132 5.93 -6.26 6.38
CA LEU A 132 4.47 -6.17 6.14
C LEU A 132 3.68 -5.99 7.44
N ARG A 133 4.16 -6.55 8.57
CA ARG A 133 3.54 -6.36 9.90
C ARG A 133 3.48 -4.89 10.30
N SER A 134 4.47 -4.10 9.94
CA SER A 134 4.49 -2.68 10.30
C SER A 134 3.33 -1.88 9.73
N GLU A 135 2.62 -2.40 8.71
CA GLU A 135 1.42 -1.78 8.15
C GLU A 135 0.16 -2.00 9.02
N GLU A 136 0.22 -2.93 9.99
CA GLU A 136 -0.91 -3.22 10.89
C GLU A 136 -0.95 -2.22 12.03
N ARG A 137 -1.96 -1.34 11.98
CA ARG A 137 -2.17 -0.32 13.02
C ARG A 137 -2.54 -0.95 14.35
N GLY A 138 -1.87 -0.51 15.40
CA GLY A 138 -2.07 -1.04 16.75
C GLY A 138 -1.17 -2.21 17.09
N ASP A 139 -0.31 -2.66 16.19
CA ASP A 139 0.82 -3.52 16.52
C ASP A 139 1.87 -2.70 17.29
N GLU A 140 2.61 -3.35 18.21
CA GLU A 140 3.63 -2.70 19.04
C GLU A 140 4.70 -1.97 18.19
N ARG A 141 5.00 -2.52 17.01
CA ARG A 141 5.97 -2.00 16.05
C ARG A 141 5.34 -1.65 14.72
N ASP A 142 4.26 -0.86 14.75
CA ASP A 142 3.62 -0.33 13.55
C ASP A 142 4.51 0.72 12.84
N TYR A 143 4.04 1.23 11.72
CA TYR A 143 4.80 2.23 10.97
C TYR A 143 5.05 3.53 11.78
N TYR A 144 4.22 3.91 12.73
CA TYR A 144 4.48 5.06 13.59
C TYR A 144 5.70 4.83 14.49
N TRP A 145 5.84 3.62 15.02
CA TRP A 145 7.03 3.23 15.77
C TRP A 145 8.30 3.37 14.93
N ILE A 146 8.28 2.93 13.65
CA ILE A 146 9.41 3.08 12.73
C ILE A 146 9.69 4.55 12.47
N LEU A 147 8.66 5.35 12.17
CA LEU A 147 8.78 6.78 11.91
C LEU A 147 9.40 7.53 13.09
N GLU A 148 8.98 7.20 14.31
CA GLU A 148 9.56 7.75 15.55
C GLU A 148 11.03 7.39 15.68
N LYS A 149 11.38 6.10 15.54
CA LYS A 149 12.77 5.61 15.62
C LYS A 149 13.67 6.19 14.53
N ALA A 150 13.12 6.54 13.39
CA ALA A 150 13.80 7.19 12.27
C ALA A 150 13.90 8.71 12.41
N GLY A 151 13.24 9.31 13.40
CA GLY A 151 13.17 10.77 13.55
C GLY A 151 12.47 11.44 12.36
N MET A 152 11.45 10.78 11.81
CA MET A 152 10.68 11.28 10.66
C MET A 152 9.47 12.09 11.13
N PRO A 153 9.00 13.05 10.31
CA PRO A 153 7.83 13.85 10.66
C PRO A 153 6.53 13.04 10.50
N PHE A 154 5.71 13.00 11.53
CA PHE A 154 4.36 12.43 11.50
C PHE A 154 3.43 13.23 12.43
N PRO A 155 2.10 13.15 12.27
CA PRO A 155 1.16 13.82 13.17
C PRO A 155 1.36 13.36 14.61
N LYS A 156 1.56 14.31 15.52
CA LYS A 156 1.80 14.00 16.94
C LYS A 156 0.59 13.28 17.53
N LYS A 157 0.84 12.18 18.23
CA LYS A 157 -0.19 11.50 19.02
C LYS A 157 -0.58 12.37 20.22
N VAL A 158 -1.87 12.43 20.49
CA VAL A 158 -2.44 13.00 21.74
C VAL A 158 -2.86 11.82 22.60
N GLU A 159 -2.28 11.73 23.80
CA GLU A 159 -2.46 10.54 24.66
C GLU A 159 -3.81 10.55 25.39
N LYS A 160 -4.28 11.71 25.79
CA LYS A 160 -5.55 11.89 26.52
C LYS A 160 -6.34 13.05 25.95
N PRO A 161 -7.67 13.03 26.04
CA PRO A 161 -8.50 14.14 25.56
C PRO A 161 -8.15 15.48 26.21
N GLU A 162 -7.71 15.46 27.48
CA GLU A 162 -7.32 16.65 28.23
C GLU A 162 -6.03 17.29 27.70
N ASP A 163 -5.22 16.55 26.96
CA ASP A 163 -3.97 17.02 26.37
C ASP A 163 -4.17 17.69 24.98
N ILE A 164 -5.42 17.84 24.52
CA ILE A 164 -5.73 18.50 23.26
C ILE A 164 -5.45 19.99 23.38
N ASP A 165 -4.40 20.46 22.68
CA ASP A 165 -3.93 21.85 22.67
C ASP A 165 -3.98 22.52 21.27
N GLY A 166 -4.70 21.89 20.32
CA GLY A 166 -4.82 22.34 18.94
C GLY A 166 -5.66 21.40 18.12
N LEU A 167 -5.78 21.71 16.83
CA LEU A 167 -6.65 20.92 15.93
C LEU A 167 -6.20 19.44 15.92
N THR A 168 -7.04 18.60 16.45
CA THR A 168 -6.82 17.17 16.66
C THR A 168 -7.91 16.38 15.94
N ILE A 169 -7.56 15.29 15.27
CA ILE A 169 -8.50 14.30 14.74
C ILE A 169 -8.62 13.14 15.71
N VAL A 170 -9.84 12.79 16.06
CA VAL A 170 -10.19 11.64 16.89
C VAL A 170 -10.72 10.54 16.00
N LYS A 171 -9.97 9.45 15.87
CA LYS A 171 -10.29 8.29 15.01
C LYS A 171 -10.86 7.18 15.88
N VAL A 172 -12.15 6.92 15.75
CA VAL A 172 -12.86 5.90 16.53
C VAL A 172 -12.96 4.62 15.70
N HIS A 173 -12.65 3.48 16.30
CA HIS A 173 -12.80 2.18 15.64
C HIS A 173 -14.25 1.71 15.72
N HIS A 174 -14.96 1.58 14.58
CA HIS A 174 -16.30 1.03 14.52
C HIS A 174 -16.27 -0.51 14.41
N LYS A 175 -16.91 -1.19 15.40
CA LYS A 175 -17.21 -2.64 15.27
C LYS A 175 -18.63 -2.94 14.72
N VAL A 176 -19.54 -1.99 14.71
CA VAL A 176 -20.96 -2.24 14.46
C VAL A 176 -21.37 -2.16 13.00
N LYS A 177 -20.71 -1.34 12.18
CA LYS A 177 -20.89 -1.38 10.72
C LYS A 177 -19.57 -1.73 10.07
N LYS A 178 -19.56 -2.76 9.22
CA LYS A 178 -18.36 -3.29 8.53
C LYS A 178 -17.63 -2.32 7.61
N LEU A 179 -18.07 -1.11 7.49
CA LEU A 179 -17.53 -0.04 6.68
C LEU A 179 -17.45 1.20 7.57
N GLU A 180 -16.21 1.67 7.76
CA GLU A 180 -15.84 3.03 8.08
C GLU A 180 -15.60 3.41 9.55
N ARG A 181 -14.51 4.17 9.67
CA ARG A 181 -14.03 4.76 10.90
C ARG A 181 -14.85 6.02 11.17
N GLY A 182 -15.53 6.08 12.31
CA GLY A 182 -15.99 7.36 12.83
C GLY A 182 -14.78 8.23 13.16
N PHE A 183 -14.82 9.49 12.78
CA PHE A 183 -13.85 10.45 13.27
C PHE A 183 -14.52 11.81 13.41
N PHE A 184 -13.98 12.62 14.31
CA PHE A 184 -14.35 14.01 14.47
C PHE A 184 -13.09 14.83 14.82
N THR A 185 -13.18 16.15 14.71
CA THR A 185 -12.09 17.04 15.09
C THR A 185 -12.44 17.80 16.35
N ALA A 186 -11.46 18.04 17.21
CA ALA A 186 -11.58 18.90 18.37
C ALA A 186 -10.30 19.75 18.50
N LYS A 187 -10.40 20.96 19.01
CA LYS A 187 -9.25 21.85 19.22
C LYS A 187 -8.86 22.00 20.71
N ASP A 188 -9.75 21.53 21.60
CA ASP A 188 -9.61 21.54 23.04
C ASP A 188 -10.50 20.43 23.65
N TYR A 189 -10.36 20.21 24.96
CA TYR A 189 -11.12 19.20 25.69
C TYR A 189 -12.63 19.45 25.68
N ASP A 190 -13.08 20.72 25.78
CA ASP A 190 -14.51 21.06 25.81
C ASP A 190 -15.18 20.67 24.49
N GLN A 191 -14.55 20.96 23.35
CA GLN A 191 -15.03 20.52 22.04
C GLN A 191 -15.01 19.00 21.88
N PHE A 192 -14.01 18.31 22.44
CA PHE A 192 -13.98 16.85 22.45
C PHE A 192 -15.21 16.29 23.16
N VAL A 193 -15.52 16.78 24.35
CA VAL A 193 -16.68 16.35 25.14
C VAL A 193 -18.00 16.66 24.45
N GLU A 194 -18.15 17.88 23.93
CA GLU A 194 -19.36 18.30 23.19
C GLU A 194 -19.64 17.39 22.01
N LYS A 195 -18.66 17.23 21.11
CA LYS A 195 -18.82 16.47 19.85
C LYS A 195 -18.95 14.98 20.08
N SER A 196 -18.17 14.40 20.99
CA SER A 196 -18.30 12.97 21.31
C SER A 196 -19.67 12.66 21.91
N THR A 197 -20.18 13.51 22.82
CA THR A 197 -21.52 13.35 23.39
C THR A 197 -22.62 13.42 22.34
N GLU A 198 -22.51 14.34 21.39
CA GLU A 198 -23.46 14.46 20.30
C GLU A 198 -23.46 13.23 19.40
N LEU A 199 -22.28 12.76 18.98
CA LEU A 199 -22.12 11.56 18.13
C LEU A 199 -22.63 10.28 18.81
N ILE A 200 -22.46 10.17 20.14
CA ILE A 200 -23.04 9.07 20.92
C ILE A 200 -24.57 9.15 20.92
N LYS A 201 -25.15 10.34 21.17
CA LYS A 201 -26.62 10.52 21.11
C LYS A 201 -27.21 10.20 19.75
N GLN A 202 -26.48 10.50 18.68
CA GLN A 202 -26.88 10.18 17.30
C GLN A 202 -26.66 8.70 16.94
N GLY A 203 -26.03 7.90 17.82
CA GLY A 203 -25.71 6.50 17.57
C GLY A 203 -24.63 6.30 16.50
N VAL A 204 -23.82 7.31 16.23
CA VAL A 204 -22.70 7.26 15.28
C VAL A 204 -21.50 6.54 15.88
N ILE A 205 -21.23 6.76 17.18
CA ILE A 205 -20.18 6.11 17.95
C ILE A 205 -20.74 5.56 19.26
N GLU A 206 -20.08 4.56 19.84
CA GLU A 206 -20.37 4.05 21.17
C GLU A 206 -19.32 4.58 22.18
N GLU A 207 -19.73 4.83 23.41
CA GLU A 207 -18.87 5.41 24.45
C GLU A 207 -17.61 4.57 24.72
N ASN A 208 -17.74 3.24 24.73
CA ASN A 208 -16.63 2.30 24.95
C ASN A 208 -15.55 2.37 23.84
N PHE A 209 -15.85 2.91 22.65
CA PHE A 209 -14.87 3.07 21.60
C PHE A 209 -14.02 4.32 21.74
N LEU A 210 -14.42 5.28 22.55
CA LEU A 210 -13.63 6.46 22.84
C LEU A 210 -12.35 6.12 23.63
N GLU A 211 -12.40 5.12 24.52
CA GLU A 211 -11.23 4.67 25.31
C GLU A 211 -10.11 4.11 24.41
N SER A 212 -10.48 3.53 23.27
CA SER A 212 -9.54 2.99 22.28
C SER A 212 -9.31 3.92 21.08
N ALA A 213 -9.90 5.12 21.10
CA ALA A 213 -9.78 6.08 20.03
C ALA A 213 -8.33 6.56 19.87
N ARG A 214 -7.86 6.60 18.63
CA ARG A 214 -6.58 7.24 18.35
C ARG A 214 -6.80 8.73 18.12
N MET A 215 -6.15 9.53 18.92
CA MET A 215 -6.11 10.98 18.76
C MET A 215 -4.75 11.40 18.23
N GLU A 216 -4.75 12.27 17.22
CA GLU A 216 -3.51 12.79 16.65
C GLU A 216 -3.73 14.20 16.08
N GLN A 217 -2.67 14.96 16.01
CA GLN A 217 -2.67 16.28 15.38
C GLN A 217 -3.28 16.19 13.97
N TYR A 218 -4.22 17.06 13.64
CA TYR A 218 -4.81 17.13 12.31
C TYR A 218 -4.08 18.16 11.45
N ILE A 219 -3.35 17.65 10.45
CA ILE A 219 -2.61 18.50 9.52
C ILE A 219 -3.54 18.90 8.37
N ILE A 220 -3.70 20.19 8.16
CA ILE A 220 -4.48 20.73 7.05
C ILE A 220 -3.53 20.97 5.88
N GLY A 221 -3.74 20.23 4.79
CA GLY A 221 -2.96 20.38 3.56
C GLY A 221 -3.28 19.31 2.53
N PRO A 222 -2.72 19.41 1.33
CA PRO A 222 -2.85 18.40 0.30
C PRO A 222 -2.16 17.12 0.72
N VAL A 223 -2.75 15.98 0.32
CA VAL A 223 -2.21 14.65 0.58
C VAL A 223 -1.54 14.11 -0.67
N PHE A 224 -0.40 13.45 -0.49
CA PHE A 224 0.36 12.81 -1.56
C PHE A 224 0.81 11.43 -1.13
N ASN A 225 0.68 10.47 -2.02
CA ASN A 225 1.32 9.18 -1.93
C ASN A 225 2.64 9.27 -2.71
N LEU A 226 3.75 9.01 -2.05
CA LEU A 226 5.08 9.04 -2.65
C LEU A 226 5.51 7.61 -2.91
N ASP A 227 5.46 7.17 -4.17
CA ASP A 227 5.77 5.82 -4.59
C ASP A 227 7.26 5.68 -4.85
N PHE A 228 7.97 5.15 -3.86
CA PHE A 228 9.40 4.88 -3.92
C PHE A 228 9.70 3.44 -4.30
N PHE A 229 10.93 3.21 -4.74
CA PHE A 229 11.51 1.90 -4.95
C PHE A 229 12.90 1.84 -4.34
N TYR A 230 13.19 0.76 -3.62
CA TYR A 230 14.52 0.47 -3.11
C TYR A 230 15.06 -0.82 -3.72
N SER A 231 16.19 -0.72 -4.44
CA SER A 231 16.86 -1.85 -5.08
C SER A 231 18.08 -2.29 -4.26
N PRO A 232 18.12 -3.53 -3.73
CA PRO A 232 19.35 -4.07 -3.16
C PRO A 232 20.41 -4.40 -4.24
N LEU A 233 20.00 -4.54 -5.50
CA LEU A 233 20.88 -4.90 -6.62
C LEU A 233 21.72 -3.72 -7.12
N GLU A 234 21.28 -2.49 -6.93
CA GLU A 234 21.97 -1.28 -7.35
C GLU A 234 23.15 -0.93 -6.45
N GLU A 235 24.09 -0.14 -6.97
CA GLU A 235 25.20 0.39 -6.20
C GLU A 235 24.74 1.36 -5.10
N LYS A 236 25.58 1.52 -4.10
CA LYS A 236 25.28 2.46 -3.01
C LYS A 236 25.21 3.89 -3.57
N GLY A 237 24.07 4.54 -3.37
CA GLY A 237 23.76 5.88 -3.88
C GLY A 237 22.75 5.88 -5.03
N GLU A 238 22.56 4.75 -5.73
CA GLU A 238 21.59 4.59 -6.82
C GLU A 238 20.40 3.70 -6.43
N ARG A 239 20.35 3.25 -5.18
CA ARG A 239 19.38 2.26 -4.70
C ARG A 239 17.97 2.79 -4.49
N LEU A 240 17.81 4.10 -4.31
CA LEU A 240 16.52 4.74 -4.02
C LEU A 240 16.02 5.53 -5.22
N GLU A 241 14.80 5.23 -5.62
CA GLU A 241 14.11 5.86 -6.75
C GLU A 241 12.75 6.40 -6.30
N LEU A 242 12.37 7.59 -6.75
CA LEU A 242 10.97 8.07 -6.70
C LEU A 242 10.35 7.76 -8.06
N LEU A 243 9.45 6.77 -8.09
CA LEU A 243 8.83 6.31 -9.32
C LEU A 243 7.60 7.12 -9.69
N GLY A 244 6.86 7.61 -8.70
CA GLY A 244 5.65 8.35 -8.95
C GLY A 244 5.10 9.05 -7.71
N VAL A 245 4.11 9.89 -7.96
CA VAL A 245 3.31 10.55 -6.94
C VAL A 245 1.85 10.48 -7.38
N ASP A 246 0.99 10.11 -6.47
CA ASP A 246 -0.45 10.15 -6.69
C ASP A 246 -1.20 10.76 -5.51
N TRP A 247 -2.44 11.11 -5.72
CA TRP A 247 -3.39 11.51 -4.69
C TRP A 247 -4.72 10.79 -4.86
N ARG A 248 -5.48 10.66 -3.78
CA ARG A 248 -6.71 9.88 -3.73
C ARG A 248 -7.95 10.71 -4.01
N PHE A 249 -8.93 10.09 -4.67
CA PHE A 249 -10.32 10.51 -4.61
C PHE A 249 -11.05 9.73 -3.52
N GLU A 250 -11.71 10.44 -2.62
CA GLU A 250 -12.47 9.86 -1.52
C GLU A 250 -13.96 10.09 -1.76
N SER A 251 -14.75 9.01 -1.82
CA SER A 251 -16.07 8.95 -2.44
C SER A 251 -17.01 10.09 -2.06
N SER A 252 -17.42 10.21 -0.79
CA SER A 252 -18.37 11.26 -0.43
C SER A 252 -17.69 12.59 -0.09
N LEU A 253 -16.46 12.56 0.44
CA LEU A 253 -15.70 13.77 0.74
C LEU A 253 -15.48 14.64 -0.50
N ASP A 254 -15.03 14.04 -1.61
CA ASP A 254 -14.81 14.77 -2.85
C ASP A 254 -16.10 15.40 -3.41
N GLY A 255 -17.21 14.69 -3.28
CA GLY A 255 -18.52 15.23 -3.63
C GLY A 255 -18.94 16.36 -2.70
N TYR A 256 -18.78 16.17 -1.40
CA TYR A 256 -19.13 17.13 -0.36
C TYR A 256 -18.33 18.46 -0.51
N CYS A 257 -17.02 18.37 -0.74
CA CYS A 257 -16.17 19.55 -0.91
C CYS A 257 -16.48 20.38 -2.17
N ARG A 258 -17.22 19.82 -3.14
CA ARG A 258 -17.64 20.55 -4.36
C ARG A 258 -18.91 21.38 -4.16
N LEU A 259 -19.61 21.18 -3.04
CA LEU A 259 -20.80 21.95 -2.72
C LEU A 259 -20.43 23.36 -2.24
N PRO A 260 -21.27 24.39 -2.52
CA PRO A 260 -21.15 25.67 -1.88
C PRO A 260 -21.21 25.55 -0.35
N GLY A 261 -20.45 26.38 0.39
CA GLY A 261 -20.32 26.26 1.83
C GLY A 261 -21.65 26.25 2.61
N LYS A 262 -22.68 26.97 2.16
CA LYS A 262 -24.03 26.92 2.77
C LYS A 262 -24.65 25.51 2.68
N GLN A 263 -24.50 24.86 1.53
CA GLN A 263 -25.02 23.50 1.34
C GLN A 263 -24.23 22.48 2.15
N GLN A 264 -22.93 22.68 2.34
CA GLN A 264 -22.13 21.83 3.24
C GLN A 264 -22.67 21.91 4.67
N VAL A 265 -22.95 23.12 5.17
CA VAL A 265 -23.55 23.33 6.50
C VAL A 265 -24.96 22.73 6.60
N GLU A 266 -25.77 22.87 5.55
CA GLU A 266 -27.12 22.25 5.51
C GLU A 266 -27.03 20.73 5.62
N LEU A 267 -26.13 20.07 4.87
CA LEU A 267 -25.94 18.63 4.95
C LEU A 267 -25.41 18.20 6.32
N GLU A 268 -24.50 18.95 6.93
CA GLU A 268 -24.01 18.69 8.28
C GLU A 268 -25.14 18.76 9.31
N ASN A 269 -26.02 19.75 9.21
CA ASN A 269 -27.20 19.89 10.06
C ASN A 269 -28.21 18.75 9.86
N ASP A 270 -28.27 18.17 8.65
CA ASP A 270 -29.08 17.02 8.31
C ASP A 270 -28.43 15.67 8.74
N GLY A 271 -27.25 15.73 9.40
CA GLY A 271 -26.51 14.56 9.86
C GLY A 271 -25.77 13.81 8.76
N ILE A 272 -25.56 14.43 7.59
CA ILE A 272 -24.80 13.83 6.48
C ILE A 272 -23.33 14.19 6.67
N ILE A 273 -22.55 13.21 7.14
CA ILE A 273 -21.10 13.34 7.37
C ILE A 273 -20.36 12.73 6.17
N PRO A 274 -19.35 13.44 5.61
CA PRO A 274 -18.56 12.91 4.50
C PRO A 274 -17.73 11.70 4.92
N GLU A 275 -17.67 10.71 4.05
CA GLU A 275 -16.91 9.48 4.20
C GLU A 275 -15.61 9.53 3.38
N TYR A 276 -14.56 8.88 3.90
CA TYR A 276 -13.20 8.90 3.33
C TYR A 276 -12.85 7.55 2.68
N THR A 277 -13.81 6.95 1.97
CA THR A 277 -13.56 5.71 1.24
C THR A 277 -12.88 6.01 -0.09
N VAL A 278 -11.67 5.52 -0.27
CA VAL A 278 -10.91 5.71 -1.49
C VAL A 278 -11.59 5.00 -2.66
N CYS A 279 -11.97 5.76 -3.69
CA CYS A 279 -12.62 5.24 -4.89
C CYS A 279 -11.77 5.38 -6.17
N GLY A 280 -10.66 6.08 -6.12
CA GLY A 280 -9.77 6.26 -7.26
C GLY A 280 -8.52 7.06 -6.90
N HIS A 281 -7.63 7.19 -7.89
CA HIS A 281 -6.38 7.93 -7.76
C HIS A 281 -6.15 8.81 -8.99
N ASN A 282 -5.35 9.83 -8.82
CA ASN A 282 -4.88 10.69 -9.89
C ASN A 282 -3.37 10.92 -9.76
N SER A 283 -2.68 11.01 -10.90
CA SER A 283 -1.26 11.33 -10.94
C SER A 283 -1.01 12.78 -10.53
N ALA A 284 0.05 13.02 -9.77
CA ALA A 284 0.44 14.35 -9.31
C ALA A 284 1.97 14.51 -9.37
N THR A 285 2.44 15.75 -9.34
CA THR A 285 3.85 16.07 -9.15
C THR A 285 4.03 16.95 -7.93
N LEU A 286 5.16 16.79 -7.25
CA LEU A 286 5.57 17.72 -6.21
C LEU A 286 6.23 18.96 -6.82
N ARG A 287 6.16 20.06 -6.10
CA ARG A 287 7.06 21.18 -6.33
C ARG A 287 8.51 20.69 -6.17
N GLU A 288 9.39 20.99 -7.13
CA GLU A 288 10.78 20.47 -7.13
C GLU A 288 11.53 20.74 -5.84
N SER A 289 11.32 21.90 -5.21
CA SER A 289 11.94 22.24 -3.92
C SER A 289 11.52 21.34 -2.74
N LEU A 290 10.56 20.42 -2.93
CA LEU A 290 10.14 19.43 -1.95
C LEU A 290 10.76 18.06 -2.20
N LEU A 291 11.38 17.83 -3.35
CA LEU A 291 11.93 16.53 -3.71
C LEU A 291 13.07 16.11 -2.78
N ASP A 292 13.98 17.02 -2.44
CA ASP A 292 15.07 16.72 -1.51
C ASP A 292 14.55 16.23 -0.15
N LYS A 293 13.51 16.91 0.38
CA LYS A 293 12.85 16.49 1.63
C LYS A 293 12.20 15.11 1.48
N ALA A 294 11.57 14.83 0.34
CA ALA A 294 10.94 13.53 0.07
C ALA A 294 11.97 12.41 0.04
N PHE A 295 13.10 12.60 -0.64
CA PHE A 295 14.21 11.64 -0.65
C PHE A 295 14.83 11.45 0.73
N GLU A 296 15.07 12.53 1.49
CA GLU A 296 15.59 12.44 2.87
C GLU A 296 14.69 11.58 3.77
N MET A 297 13.37 11.76 3.67
CA MET A 297 12.41 10.92 4.40
C MET A 297 12.54 9.44 4.00
N ALA A 298 12.60 9.16 2.71
CA ALA A 298 12.72 7.79 2.22
C ALA A 298 14.04 7.13 2.65
N GLU A 299 15.16 7.85 2.63
CA GLU A 299 16.45 7.37 3.13
C GLU A 299 16.41 7.03 4.62
N LYS A 300 15.80 7.88 5.43
CA LYS A 300 15.58 7.63 6.87
C LYS A 300 14.74 6.38 7.10
N TYR A 301 13.65 6.21 6.31
CA TYR A 301 12.80 5.02 6.40
C TYR A 301 13.59 3.75 6.03
N ILE A 302 14.38 3.77 4.95
CA ILE A 302 15.22 2.64 4.53
C ILE A 302 16.22 2.28 5.63
N ALA A 303 16.91 3.28 6.19
CA ALA A 303 17.89 3.06 7.26
C ALA A 303 17.24 2.43 8.51
N ALA A 304 16.07 2.92 8.92
CA ALA A 304 15.34 2.38 10.05
C ALA A 304 14.80 0.97 9.77
N SER A 305 14.24 0.73 8.57
CA SER A 305 13.75 -0.58 8.18
C SER A 305 14.86 -1.64 8.25
N LYS A 306 16.05 -1.35 7.76
CA LYS A 306 17.21 -2.24 7.83
C LYS A 306 17.70 -2.49 9.26
N LYS A 307 17.62 -1.48 10.09
CA LYS A 307 18.08 -1.59 11.48
C LYS A 307 17.16 -2.47 12.33
N PHE A 308 15.86 -2.45 12.05
CA PHE A 308 14.86 -3.04 12.94
C PHE A 308 14.13 -4.24 12.35
N TYR A 309 14.18 -4.44 11.01
CA TYR A 309 13.50 -5.49 10.28
C TYR A 309 14.42 -6.07 9.20
N ASP A 310 15.21 -7.07 9.54
CA ASP A 310 16.05 -7.75 8.56
C ASP A 310 15.21 -8.36 7.44
N PRO A 311 15.59 -8.19 6.17
CA PRO A 311 16.72 -7.45 5.59
C PRO A 311 16.44 -5.94 5.34
N GLY A 312 15.36 -5.39 5.85
CA GLY A 312 14.87 -4.04 5.58
C GLY A 312 13.94 -4.00 4.37
N ILE A 313 13.64 -2.80 3.89
CA ILE A 313 12.79 -2.63 2.72
C ILE A 313 13.47 -3.16 1.46
N ILE A 314 12.73 -3.88 0.64
CA ILE A 314 13.11 -4.37 -0.69
C ILE A 314 11.97 -4.03 -1.66
N GLY A 315 12.32 -3.45 -2.80
CA GLY A 315 11.35 -3.14 -3.84
C GLY A 315 10.49 -1.91 -3.55
N PRO A 316 9.22 -1.90 -4.00
CA PRO A 316 8.35 -0.74 -3.88
C PRO A 316 7.88 -0.51 -2.45
N PHE A 317 7.78 0.77 -2.07
CA PHE A 317 7.11 1.21 -0.85
C PHE A 317 6.48 2.59 -1.06
N CYS A 318 5.52 2.94 -0.24
CA CYS A 318 4.81 4.21 -0.38
C CYS A 318 4.77 4.93 0.97
N LEU A 319 5.20 6.20 0.97
CA LEU A 319 5.01 7.12 2.08
C LEU A 319 3.79 7.98 1.79
N GLN A 320 2.74 7.83 2.59
CA GLN A 320 1.52 8.62 2.46
C GLN A 320 1.63 9.85 3.33
N THR A 321 1.63 11.01 2.71
CA THR A 321 2.00 12.28 3.34
C THR A 321 0.92 13.34 3.20
N CYS A 322 0.90 14.27 4.16
CA CYS A 322 0.22 15.54 4.07
C CYS A 322 1.26 16.66 4.12
N VAL A 323 1.05 17.73 3.36
CA VAL A 323 1.97 18.89 3.32
C VAL A 323 1.24 20.08 3.91
N ASP A 324 1.79 20.69 4.99
CA ASP A 324 1.21 21.85 5.64
C ASP A 324 1.46 23.16 4.86
N LYS A 325 0.92 24.27 5.38
CA LYS A 325 1.07 25.62 4.79
C LYS A 325 2.53 26.12 4.73
N ASP A 326 3.40 25.56 5.57
CA ASP A 326 4.83 25.91 5.65
C ASP A 326 5.71 24.94 4.84
N LEU A 327 5.07 24.09 4.02
CA LEU A 327 5.70 23.08 3.17
C LEU A 327 6.48 22.02 3.95
N ASN A 328 5.98 21.65 5.13
CA ASN A 328 6.49 20.50 5.89
C ASN A 328 5.65 19.26 5.59
N PHE A 329 6.32 18.14 5.39
CA PHE A 329 5.66 16.84 5.26
C PHE A 329 5.31 16.25 6.63
N TYR A 330 4.19 15.55 6.67
CA TYR A 330 3.78 14.70 7.78
C TYR A 330 3.31 13.36 7.23
N ILE A 331 3.97 12.28 7.63
CA ILE A 331 3.65 10.92 7.16
C ILE A 331 2.57 10.36 8.07
N TYR A 332 1.41 10.03 7.51
CA TYR A 332 0.26 9.51 8.27
C TYR A 332 -0.02 8.04 7.99
N ASP A 333 0.65 7.44 7.00
CA ASP A 333 0.56 6.02 6.67
C ASP A 333 1.81 5.59 5.87
N VAL A 334 2.22 4.34 6.01
CA VAL A 334 3.32 3.75 5.25
C VAL A 334 2.91 2.38 4.73
N ALA A 335 3.14 2.16 3.45
CA ALA A 335 2.96 0.87 2.81
C ALA A 335 4.33 0.29 2.44
N PRO A 336 4.84 -0.75 3.13
CA PRO A 336 6.13 -1.38 2.85
C PRO A 336 6.05 -2.39 1.68
N ARG A 337 5.27 -2.07 0.68
CA ARG A 337 4.94 -2.86 -0.52
C ARG A 337 4.39 -1.91 -1.59
N ILE A 338 4.01 -2.46 -2.76
CA ILE A 338 3.43 -1.67 -3.84
C ILE A 338 2.20 -0.85 -3.39
N GLY A 339 2.20 0.44 -3.67
CA GLY A 339 1.14 1.38 -3.32
C GLY A 339 -0.19 1.08 -4.01
N GLY A 340 -1.32 1.58 -3.45
CA GLY A 340 -2.65 1.38 -4.02
C GLY A 340 -2.93 2.22 -5.26
N GLY A 341 -2.26 3.36 -5.36
CA GLY A 341 -2.44 4.33 -6.44
C GLY A 341 -1.66 4.03 -7.71
N THR A 342 -0.75 3.05 -7.69
CA THR A 342 0.18 2.82 -8.82
C THR A 342 -0.49 2.44 -10.13
N ASN A 343 -1.74 1.94 -10.09
CA ASN A 343 -2.53 1.69 -11.31
C ASN A 343 -2.70 2.94 -12.20
N VAL A 344 -2.60 4.14 -11.64
CA VAL A 344 -2.68 5.38 -12.44
C VAL A 344 -1.47 5.56 -13.36
N HIS A 345 -0.37 4.89 -13.07
CA HIS A 345 0.86 4.90 -13.83
C HIS A 345 1.03 3.69 -14.75
N MET A 346 0.10 2.73 -14.69
CA MET A 346 0.13 1.51 -15.51
C MET A 346 0.23 1.85 -16.99
N SER A 347 1.11 1.19 -17.71
CA SER A 347 1.42 1.34 -19.16
C SER A 347 1.98 2.70 -19.60
N VAL A 348 1.81 3.78 -18.82
CA VAL A 348 2.24 5.13 -19.19
C VAL A 348 3.40 5.64 -18.34
N GLY A 349 3.61 5.03 -17.18
CA GLY A 349 4.59 5.48 -16.19
C GLY A 349 4.19 6.83 -15.56
N HIS A 350 5.14 7.37 -14.79
CA HIS A 350 5.05 8.68 -14.17
C HIS A 350 6.25 9.54 -14.62
N PRO A 351 6.12 10.87 -14.75
CA PRO A 351 7.23 11.74 -15.17
C PRO A 351 8.55 11.48 -14.42
N TYR A 352 8.52 11.22 -13.11
CA TYR A 352 9.73 10.96 -12.33
C TYR A 352 10.38 9.62 -12.73
N GLY A 353 9.64 8.51 -12.70
CA GLY A 353 10.15 7.20 -13.11
C GLY A 353 10.58 7.17 -14.58
N ASN A 354 9.79 7.78 -15.47
CA ASN A 354 10.11 7.87 -16.89
C ASN A 354 11.41 8.66 -17.16
N THR A 355 11.63 9.72 -16.40
CA THR A 355 12.86 10.53 -16.52
C THR A 355 14.09 9.77 -16.05
N LEU A 356 13.98 9.01 -14.95
CA LEU A 356 15.06 8.16 -14.47
C LEU A 356 15.44 7.06 -15.49
N TRP A 357 14.44 6.36 -16.01
CA TRP A 357 14.65 5.15 -16.83
C TRP A 357 14.58 5.39 -18.33
N ARG A 358 14.29 6.61 -18.79
CA ARG A 358 14.14 7.00 -20.20
C ARG A 358 13.14 6.13 -20.99
N ARG A 359 12.16 5.62 -20.28
CA ARG A 359 11.03 4.84 -20.82
C ARG A 359 9.87 4.87 -19.81
N GLU A 360 8.69 4.44 -20.24
CA GLU A 360 7.53 4.31 -19.34
C GLU A 360 7.88 3.38 -18.17
N MET A 361 7.77 3.89 -16.96
CA MET A 361 8.13 3.18 -15.73
C MET A 361 7.05 3.38 -14.68
N SER A 362 6.30 2.30 -14.40
CA SER A 362 5.40 2.17 -13.26
C SER A 362 6.07 1.38 -12.14
N SER A 363 5.47 1.36 -10.96
CA SER A 363 5.98 0.55 -9.84
C SER A 363 5.96 -0.95 -10.16
N GLY A 364 4.90 -1.43 -10.81
CA GLY A 364 4.80 -2.83 -11.24
C GLY A 364 5.87 -3.21 -12.27
N ARG A 365 6.14 -2.30 -13.23
CA ARG A 365 7.19 -2.52 -14.23
C ARG A 365 8.58 -2.52 -13.60
N ARG A 366 8.86 -1.55 -12.71
CA ARG A 366 10.17 -1.47 -12.02
C ARG A 366 10.42 -2.71 -11.16
N LEU A 367 9.40 -3.20 -10.45
CA LEU A 367 9.49 -4.43 -9.67
C LEU A 367 9.81 -5.63 -10.58
N SER A 368 9.11 -5.78 -11.69
CA SER A 368 9.34 -6.90 -12.62
C SER A 368 10.71 -6.81 -13.28
N MET A 369 11.19 -5.61 -13.60
CA MET A 369 12.56 -5.38 -14.06
C MET A 369 13.60 -5.79 -13.01
N GLU A 370 13.34 -5.53 -11.73
CA GLU A 370 14.20 -5.97 -10.62
C GLU A 370 14.29 -7.49 -10.56
N VAL A 371 13.16 -8.19 -10.65
CA VAL A 371 13.12 -9.67 -10.68
C VAL A 371 13.92 -10.20 -11.86
N ARG A 372 13.74 -9.64 -13.07
CA ARG A 372 14.50 -10.07 -14.24
C ARG A 372 16.01 -9.89 -14.05
N ARG A 373 16.43 -8.72 -13.57
CA ARG A 373 17.85 -8.42 -13.29
C ARG A 373 18.43 -9.35 -12.23
N ALA A 374 17.67 -9.62 -11.17
CA ALA A 374 18.08 -10.55 -10.11
C ALA A 374 18.30 -11.96 -10.63
N ILE A 375 17.43 -12.44 -11.54
CA ILE A 375 17.59 -13.74 -12.19
C ILE A 375 18.80 -13.76 -13.12
N GLU A 376 18.97 -12.74 -13.97
CA GLU A 376 20.09 -12.61 -14.91
C GLU A 376 21.46 -12.52 -14.21
N GLN A 377 21.49 -11.91 -13.02
CA GLN A 377 22.70 -11.73 -12.19
C GLN A 377 22.92 -12.86 -11.18
N GLU A 378 22.04 -13.86 -11.14
CA GLU A 378 22.05 -14.95 -10.14
C GLU A 378 21.99 -14.42 -8.68
N ARG A 379 21.24 -13.34 -8.45
CA ARG A 379 21.08 -12.64 -7.16
C ARG A 379 19.64 -12.61 -6.66
N ILE A 380 18.82 -13.56 -7.11
CA ILE A 380 17.38 -13.59 -6.79
C ILE A 380 17.12 -13.64 -5.28
N GLU A 381 17.99 -14.25 -4.52
CA GLU A 381 17.91 -14.32 -3.06
C GLU A 381 17.94 -12.95 -2.37
N GLU A 382 18.55 -11.93 -3.00
CA GLU A 382 18.64 -10.59 -2.42
C GLU A 382 17.31 -9.83 -2.43
N ILE A 383 16.35 -10.28 -3.24
CA ILE A 383 15.03 -9.64 -3.38
C ILE A 383 13.86 -10.49 -2.88
N ILE A 384 14.14 -11.68 -2.37
CA ILE A 384 13.14 -12.66 -1.90
C ILE A 384 13.21 -12.82 -0.37
N THR A 385 12.01 -12.89 0.24
CA THR A 385 11.85 -13.26 1.65
C THR A 385 10.74 -14.28 1.86
#